data_f7b293ec3eb022c7482ad920102b3166
#
_entry.id   f7b293ec3eb022c7482ad920102b3166
#
_cell.length_a   1.000
_cell.length_b   1.000
_cell.length_c   1.000
_cell.angle_alpha   90.00
_cell.angle_beta   90.00
_cell.angle_gamma   90.00
#
_symmetry.space_group_name_H-M   'P 1'
#
loop_
_entity.id
_entity.type
_entity.pdbx_description
1 polymer ?
#
loop_
_entity_poly.entity_id
_entity_poly.type
_entity_poly.pdbx_seq_one_letter_code
_entity_poly.pdbx_strand_id
1 'polypeptide(L)'
;MNDFAIELNGVCKSYRFFELQNISLRLHRGTVMGLIGPNGAGKSTTIRILMGLVHQDWGEVRVLGHRIPQEQVAAKWDIGFASDDMRLYDSMTLGWHINFMKSIYASWDDAYGQSLLKRFGLNAEQKIKGLSHGQRVKAALLLVFARRPKLLVLDEPTTGLDPVARREILREMTAVMLEEGRSVLFSSQNTQDVEQISDQITFIDRGRIIDSMDKETYLDRWRRLRLEVPEGVALPALPGVIGIQQRGRLAVAIANDFAPHLPNAYENSGARVHAVENMTLEEIFVANVEHSRDEVQE
;
A
#
# COMPACT_ATOMS: atom_id res chain seq x y z
N MET A 1 5.89 -6.52 25.01
CA MET A 1 5.43 -5.33 24.26
C MET A 1 4.71 -5.84 23.02
N ASN A 2 3.65 -5.18 22.57
CA ASN A 2 3.00 -5.60 21.32
C ASN A 2 3.91 -5.23 20.15
N ASP A 3 4.35 -6.21 19.36
CA ASP A 3 5.30 -6.02 18.25
C ASP A 3 4.65 -5.39 17.02
N PHE A 4 3.30 -5.22 17.06
CA PHE A 4 2.55 -4.69 15.93
C PHE A 4 2.11 -3.24 16.14
N ALA A 5 2.20 -2.44 15.09
CA ALA A 5 1.62 -1.10 15.02
C ALA A 5 0.13 -1.17 14.63
N ILE A 6 -0.24 -2.14 13.79
CA ILE A 6 -1.62 -2.40 13.34
C ILE A 6 -1.89 -3.90 13.42
N GLU A 7 -3.06 -4.25 13.91
CA GLU A 7 -3.61 -5.61 13.87
C GLU A 7 -5.09 -5.55 13.48
N LEU A 8 -5.44 -6.22 12.41
CA LEU A 8 -6.80 -6.54 12.00
C LEU A 8 -6.98 -8.05 12.06
N ASN A 9 -8.03 -8.53 12.72
CA ASN A 9 -8.33 -9.94 12.84
C ASN A 9 -9.78 -10.19 12.43
N GLY A 10 -9.97 -10.80 11.26
CA GLY A 10 -11.28 -11.20 10.78
C GLY A 10 -12.28 -10.06 10.58
N VAL A 11 -11.79 -8.88 10.16
CA VAL A 11 -12.63 -7.69 10.03
C VAL A 11 -13.53 -7.81 8.83
N CYS A 12 -14.84 -7.63 9.07
CA CYS A 12 -15.89 -7.60 8.05
C CYS A 12 -16.64 -6.28 8.09
N LYS A 13 -17.07 -5.81 6.91
CA LYS A 13 -17.96 -4.65 6.77
C LYS A 13 -18.83 -4.78 5.54
N SER A 14 -20.15 -4.78 5.73
CA SER A 14 -21.11 -4.89 4.64
C SER A 14 -21.70 -3.53 4.29
N TYR A 15 -21.81 -3.27 2.99
CA TYR A 15 -22.55 -2.18 2.38
C TYR A 15 -23.49 -2.76 1.32
N ARG A 16 -24.42 -1.97 0.82
CA ARG A 16 -25.42 -2.43 -0.17
C ARG A 16 -24.79 -3.09 -1.41
N PHE A 17 -23.64 -2.63 -1.87
CA PHE A 17 -22.99 -3.07 -3.12
C PHE A 17 -21.52 -3.44 -2.95
N PHE A 18 -21.03 -3.53 -1.73
CA PHE A 18 -19.64 -3.84 -1.43
C PHE A 18 -19.51 -4.45 -0.04
N GLU A 19 -18.59 -5.38 0.11
CA GLU A 19 -18.30 -6.03 1.38
C GLU A 19 -16.80 -6.21 1.58
N LEU A 20 -16.31 -5.86 2.78
CA LEU A 20 -15.02 -6.35 3.28
C LEU A 20 -15.23 -7.70 3.95
N GLN A 21 -14.49 -8.71 3.53
CA GLN A 21 -14.66 -10.07 3.97
C GLN A 21 -13.40 -10.59 4.66
N ASN A 22 -13.49 -10.81 5.98
CA ASN A 22 -12.46 -11.46 6.79
C ASN A 22 -11.06 -10.84 6.63
N ILE A 23 -10.98 -9.50 6.64
CA ILE A 23 -9.71 -8.79 6.51
C ILE A 23 -8.84 -9.05 7.75
N SER A 24 -7.70 -9.71 7.53
CA SER A 24 -6.69 -9.96 8.56
C SER A 24 -5.34 -9.48 8.04
N LEU A 25 -4.73 -8.52 8.74
CA LEU A 25 -3.39 -8.01 8.41
C LEU A 25 -2.67 -7.55 9.67
N ARG A 26 -1.34 -7.56 9.63
CA ARG A 26 -0.48 -7.11 10.72
C ARG A 26 0.67 -6.29 10.18
N LEU A 27 0.82 -5.08 10.71
CA LEU A 27 1.98 -4.22 10.44
C LEU A 27 2.92 -4.26 11.64
N HIS A 28 4.14 -4.70 11.45
CA HIS A 28 5.17 -4.66 12.48
C HIS A 28 5.57 -3.21 12.81
N ARG A 29 5.96 -2.97 14.07
CA ARG A 29 6.50 -1.65 14.44
C ARG A 29 7.80 -1.38 13.70
N GLY A 30 7.98 -0.13 13.27
CA GLY A 30 9.18 0.30 12.55
C GLY A 30 9.25 -0.16 11.10
N THR A 31 8.16 -0.68 10.53
CA THR A 31 8.11 -1.12 9.13
C THR A 31 7.09 -0.34 8.31
N VAL A 32 7.21 -0.45 7.00
CA VAL A 32 6.32 0.16 6.01
C VAL A 32 5.54 -0.89 5.27
N MET A 33 4.23 -0.75 5.30
CA MET A 33 3.34 -1.59 4.52
C MET A 33 2.65 -0.79 3.40
N GLY A 34 2.77 -1.28 2.18
CA GLY A 34 1.95 -0.85 1.06
C GLY A 34 0.69 -1.69 0.94
N LEU A 35 -0.47 -1.06 0.98
CA LEU A 35 -1.78 -1.68 0.72
C LEU A 35 -2.17 -1.43 -0.73
N ILE A 36 -2.03 -2.45 -1.57
CA ILE A 36 -2.21 -2.37 -3.02
C ILE A 36 -3.56 -2.97 -3.42
N GLY A 37 -4.23 -2.33 -4.35
CA GLY A 37 -5.46 -2.87 -4.93
C GLY A 37 -6.10 -1.89 -5.92
N PRO A 38 -6.99 -2.38 -6.81
CA PRO A 38 -7.70 -1.53 -7.74
C PRO A 38 -8.67 -0.59 -7.01
N ASN A 39 -9.24 0.37 -7.75
CA ASN A 39 -10.29 1.22 -7.22
C ASN A 39 -11.51 0.36 -6.83
N GLY A 40 -12.07 0.65 -5.65
CA GLY A 40 -13.17 -0.13 -5.09
C GLY A 40 -12.77 -1.44 -4.42
N ALA A 41 -11.49 -1.81 -4.36
CA ALA A 41 -11.03 -3.04 -3.71
C ALA A 41 -11.26 -3.09 -2.18
N GLY A 42 -11.41 -1.91 -1.53
CA GLY A 42 -11.63 -1.84 -0.08
C GLY A 42 -10.52 -1.14 0.70
N LYS A 43 -9.47 -0.61 0.05
CA LYS A 43 -8.33 0.07 0.70
C LYS A 43 -8.78 1.17 1.66
N SER A 44 -9.50 2.17 1.15
CA SER A 44 -9.97 3.31 1.95
C SER A 44 -10.96 2.89 3.02
N THR A 45 -11.80 1.86 2.77
CA THR A 45 -12.71 1.32 3.79
C THR A 45 -11.94 0.68 4.94
N THR A 46 -10.91 -0.10 4.63
CA THR A 46 -10.01 -0.71 5.63
C THR A 46 -9.32 0.37 6.46
N ILE A 47 -8.78 1.41 5.80
CA ILE A 47 -8.14 2.54 6.48
C ILE A 47 -9.14 3.32 7.36
N ARG A 48 -10.36 3.57 6.88
CA ARG A 48 -11.39 4.26 7.67
C ARG A 48 -11.80 3.46 8.91
N ILE A 49 -11.81 2.13 8.82
CA ILE A 49 -12.05 1.25 9.97
C ILE A 49 -10.89 1.34 10.96
N LEU A 50 -9.63 1.29 10.50
CA LEU A 50 -8.43 1.50 11.32
C LEU A 50 -8.46 2.83 12.08
N MET A 51 -8.95 3.87 11.43
CA MET A 51 -9.07 5.21 12.02
C MET A 51 -10.32 5.37 12.91
N GLY A 52 -11.18 4.33 13.04
CA GLY A 52 -12.43 4.41 13.77
C GLY A 52 -13.43 5.41 13.18
N LEU A 53 -13.30 5.72 11.88
CA LEU A 53 -14.23 6.58 11.13
C LEU A 53 -15.43 5.78 10.61
N VAL A 54 -15.24 4.47 10.45
CA VAL A 54 -16.27 3.48 10.11
C VAL A 54 -16.17 2.34 11.09
N HIS A 55 -17.27 1.88 11.63
CA HIS A 55 -17.31 0.71 12.52
C HIS A 55 -17.39 -0.56 11.67
N GLN A 56 -16.55 -1.55 11.98
CA GLN A 56 -16.67 -2.90 11.45
C GLN A 56 -17.94 -3.57 11.98
N ASP A 57 -18.47 -4.51 11.21
CA ASP A 57 -19.62 -5.32 11.64
C ASP A 57 -19.15 -6.53 12.47
N TRP A 58 -17.94 -7.09 12.14
CA TRP A 58 -17.29 -8.19 12.84
C TRP A 58 -15.77 -8.01 12.87
N GLY A 59 -15.13 -8.76 13.75
CA GLY A 59 -13.66 -8.77 13.88
C GLY A 59 -13.13 -7.78 14.89
N GLU A 60 -11.82 -7.83 15.08
CA GLU A 60 -11.11 -6.97 16.03
C GLU A 60 -10.09 -6.08 15.31
N VAL A 61 -9.98 -4.84 15.79
CA VAL A 61 -9.01 -3.84 15.31
C VAL A 61 -8.19 -3.34 16.48
N ARG A 62 -6.86 -3.39 16.34
CA ARG A 62 -5.94 -2.75 17.28
C ARG A 62 -4.95 -1.87 16.52
N VAL A 63 -4.73 -0.66 17.04
CA VAL A 63 -3.76 0.28 16.50
C VAL A 63 -2.90 0.80 17.64
N LEU A 64 -1.58 0.64 17.53
CA LEU A 64 -0.60 0.94 18.57
C LEU A 64 -0.91 0.27 19.93
N GLY A 65 -1.60 -0.89 19.91
CA GLY A 65 -2.05 -1.62 21.08
C GLY A 65 -3.45 -1.24 21.59
N HIS A 66 -4.03 -0.14 21.11
CA HIS A 66 -5.36 0.33 21.48
C HIS A 66 -6.46 -0.36 20.66
N ARG A 67 -7.56 -0.74 21.32
CA ARG A 67 -8.74 -1.27 20.63
C ARG A 67 -9.53 -0.16 19.94
N ILE A 68 -9.86 -0.38 18.67
CA ILE A 68 -10.67 0.55 17.87
C ILE A 68 -12.07 -0.07 17.67
N PRO A 69 -13.14 0.68 17.92
CA PRO A 69 -13.21 2.13 18.17
C PRO A 69 -13.11 2.56 19.64
N GLN A 70 -13.09 1.65 20.61
CA GLN A 70 -13.26 1.95 22.03
C GLN A 70 -12.20 2.91 22.58
N GLU A 71 -10.94 2.73 22.19
CA GLU A 71 -9.79 3.51 22.65
C GLU A 71 -9.22 4.42 21.53
N GLN A 72 -10.02 4.71 20.48
CA GLN A 72 -9.54 5.47 19.32
C GLN A 72 -8.99 6.85 19.65
N VAL A 73 -9.49 7.52 20.70
CA VAL A 73 -9.02 8.83 21.10
C VAL A 73 -7.57 8.75 21.55
N ALA A 74 -7.24 7.77 22.41
CA ALA A 74 -5.87 7.55 22.87
C ALA A 74 -4.94 7.18 21.69
N ALA A 75 -5.38 6.28 20.81
CA ALA A 75 -4.60 5.91 19.63
C ALA A 75 -4.29 7.11 18.71
N LYS A 76 -5.27 7.99 18.47
CA LYS A 76 -5.14 9.13 17.52
C LYS A 76 -4.10 10.18 17.92
N TRP A 77 -3.69 10.23 19.19
CA TRP A 77 -2.59 11.12 19.60
C TRP A 77 -1.27 10.76 18.91
N ASP A 78 -1.03 9.48 18.70
CA ASP A 78 0.21 8.95 18.11
C ASP A 78 0.05 8.54 16.63
N ILE A 79 -1.13 8.75 16.02
CA ILE A 79 -1.39 8.45 14.61
C ILE A 79 -1.42 9.74 13.80
N GLY A 80 -0.64 9.77 12.73
CA GLY A 80 -0.75 10.76 11.66
C GLY A 80 -1.59 10.19 10.52
N PHE A 81 -2.71 10.83 10.20
CA PHE A 81 -3.60 10.41 9.12
C PHE A 81 -3.72 11.48 8.04
N ALA A 82 -3.58 11.06 6.78
CA ALA A 82 -3.92 11.87 5.62
C ALA A 82 -4.60 10.99 4.57
N SER A 83 -5.57 11.56 3.87
CA SER A 83 -6.27 10.93 2.74
C SER A 83 -6.52 11.93 1.63
N ASP A 84 -6.75 11.45 0.41
CA ASP A 84 -7.12 12.31 -0.73
C ASP A 84 -8.42 13.10 -0.48
N ASP A 85 -9.34 12.53 0.30
CA ASP A 85 -10.58 13.20 0.71
C ASP A 85 -10.39 14.29 1.78
N MET A 86 -9.20 14.42 2.38
CA MET A 86 -8.97 15.35 3.48
C MET A 86 -9.03 16.79 2.97
N ARG A 87 -9.94 17.60 3.57
CA ARG A 87 -10.13 19.01 3.21
C ARG A 87 -9.56 19.91 4.30
N LEU A 88 -8.61 20.76 3.92
CA LEU A 88 -8.20 21.89 4.73
C LEU A 88 -9.19 23.04 4.55
N TYR A 89 -9.30 23.95 5.52
CA TYR A 89 -10.20 25.09 5.42
C TYR A 89 -9.72 26.08 4.34
N ASP A 90 -10.42 26.13 3.23
CA ASP A 90 -10.06 26.89 2.02
C ASP A 90 -9.84 28.40 2.28
N SER A 91 -10.60 29.00 3.19
CA SER A 91 -10.52 30.42 3.54
C SER A 91 -9.33 30.78 4.43
N MET A 92 -8.75 29.79 5.11
CA MET A 92 -7.64 29.99 6.04
C MET A 92 -6.29 29.85 5.35
N THR A 93 -5.26 30.46 5.94
CA THR A 93 -3.87 30.31 5.49
C THR A 93 -3.27 28.97 5.96
N LEU A 94 -2.21 28.53 5.33
CA LEU A 94 -1.46 27.37 5.81
C LEU A 94 -0.87 27.63 7.22
N GLY A 95 -0.41 28.86 7.48
CA GLY A 95 0.07 29.26 8.79
C GLY A 95 -1.00 29.17 9.89
N TRP A 96 -2.26 29.48 9.56
CA TRP A 96 -3.36 29.25 10.48
C TRP A 96 -3.52 27.77 10.84
N HIS A 97 -3.44 26.86 9.84
CA HIS A 97 -3.52 25.42 10.09
C HIS A 97 -2.33 24.92 10.93
N ILE A 98 -1.13 25.42 10.65
CA ILE A 98 0.06 25.12 11.46
C ILE A 98 -0.16 25.52 12.92
N ASN A 99 -0.62 26.74 13.16
CA ASN A 99 -0.87 27.24 14.53
C ASN A 99 -1.99 26.45 15.21
N PHE A 100 -3.04 26.07 14.47
CA PHE A 100 -4.10 25.23 14.98
C PHE A 100 -3.58 23.85 15.40
N MET A 101 -2.75 23.19 14.57
CA MET A 101 -2.14 21.91 14.91
C MET A 101 -1.22 22.01 16.14
N LYS A 102 -0.44 23.09 16.26
CA LYS A 102 0.40 23.36 17.44
C LYS A 102 -0.42 23.51 18.72
N SER A 103 -1.60 24.11 18.65
CA SER A 103 -2.46 24.30 19.83
C SER A 103 -3.05 23.00 20.35
N ILE A 104 -3.13 21.95 19.50
CA ILE A 104 -3.70 20.64 19.84
C ILE A 104 -2.60 19.65 20.22
N TYR A 105 -1.52 19.61 19.43
CA TYR A 105 -0.49 18.56 19.54
C TYR A 105 0.79 19.10 20.17
N ALA A 106 1.04 18.75 21.41
CA ALA A 106 2.28 19.08 22.13
C ALA A 106 3.54 18.47 21.48
N SER A 107 3.37 17.42 20.68
CA SER A 107 4.44 16.75 19.92
C SER A 107 4.85 17.47 18.64
N TRP A 108 4.25 18.63 18.34
CA TRP A 108 4.59 19.40 17.14
C TRP A 108 6.06 19.83 17.16
N ASP A 109 6.78 19.50 16.08
CA ASP A 109 8.18 19.87 15.85
C ASP A 109 8.25 21.09 14.93
N ASP A 110 8.51 22.27 15.50
CA ASP A 110 8.59 23.53 14.75
C ASP A 110 9.74 23.55 13.76
N ALA A 111 10.89 23.04 14.14
CA ALA A 111 12.07 23.04 13.27
C ALA A 111 11.83 22.16 12.04
N TYR A 112 11.23 21.01 12.26
CA TYR A 112 10.88 20.11 11.16
C TYR A 112 9.76 20.67 10.30
N GLY A 113 8.70 21.26 10.89
CA GLY A 113 7.64 21.94 10.16
C GLY A 113 8.14 23.06 9.25
N GLN A 114 9.06 23.88 9.74
CA GLN A 114 9.72 24.93 8.93
C GLN A 114 10.59 24.34 7.81
N SER A 115 11.29 23.26 8.09
CA SER A 115 12.07 22.52 7.07
C SER A 115 11.16 21.98 5.97
N LEU A 116 10.01 21.39 6.33
CA LEU A 116 9.01 20.87 5.37
C LEU A 116 8.40 22.00 4.53
N LEU A 117 8.04 23.15 5.13
CA LEU A 117 7.58 24.34 4.38
C LEU A 117 8.56 24.70 3.27
N LYS A 118 9.84 24.79 3.61
CA LYS A 118 10.91 25.13 2.66
C LYS A 118 11.08 24.05 1.57
N ARG A 119 11.15 22.78 1.97
CA ARG A 119 11.36 21.65 1.02
C ARG A 119 10.18 21.48 0.07
N PHE A 120 8.95 21.65 0.54
CA PHE A 120 7.74 21.56 -0.27
C PHE A 120 7.43 22.81 -1.09
N GLY A 121 8.22 23.89 -0.90
CA GLY A 121 8.01 25.16 -1.59
C GLY A 121 6.67 25.83 -1.22
N LEU A 122 6.23 25.68 0.04
CA LEU A 122 4.96 26.21 0.53
C LEU A 122 5.18 27.54 1.26
N ASN A 123 4.19 28.44 1.14
CA ASN A 123 4.17 29.71 1.85
C ASN A 123 3.07 29.67 2.92
N ALA A 124 3.45 29.92 4.19
CA ALA A 124 2.52 29.93 5.31
C ALA A 124 1.42 30.98 5.20
N GLU A 125 1.68 32.12 4.56
CA GLU A 125 0.71 33.22 4.37
C GLU A 125 -0.32 32.94 3.28
N GLN A 126 -0.10 31.89 2.46
CA GLN A 126 -1.00 31.55 1.36
C GLN A 126 -2.25 30.85 1.88
N LYS A 127 -3.43 31.30 1.39
CA LYS A 127 -4.72 30.64 1.65
C LYS A 127 -4.80 29.32 0.91
N ILE A 128 -5.42 28.31 1.54
CA ILE A 128 -5.55 26.96 0.97
C ILE A 128 -6.24 26.97 -0.40
N LYS A 129 -7.27 27.79 -0.59
CA LYS A 129 -7.97 27.91 -1.89
C LYS A 129 -7.04 28.29 -3.06
N GLY A 130 -5.93 28.96 -2.79
CA GLY A 130 -4.95 29.39 -3.79
C GLY A 130 -3.87 28.36 -4.09
N LEU A 131 -3.86 27.22 -3.39
CA LEU A 131 -2.91 26.14 -3.61
C LEU A 131 -3.35 25.24 -4.76
N SER A 132 -2.40 24.77 -5.57
CA SER A 132 -2.64 23.69 -6.53
C SER A 132 -2.98 22.38 -5.80
N HIS A 133 -3.49 21.37 -6.51
CA HIS A 133 -3.76 20.06 -5.90
C HIS A 133 -2.51 19.50 -5.21
N GLY A 134 -1.36 19.44 -5.90
CA GLY A 134 -0.11 18.95 -5.32
C GLY A 134 0.36 19.77 -4.09
N GLN A 135 0.18 21.07 -4.10
CA GLN A 135 0.49 21.91 -2.94
C GLN A 135 -0.45 21.64 -1.76
N ARG A 136 -1.74 21.35 -1.99
CA ARG A 136 -2.69 20.95 -0.93
C ARG A 136 -2.32 19.63 -0.30
N VAL A 137 -1.93 18.63 -1.10
CA VAL A 137 -1.43 17.35 -0.59
C VAL A 137 -0.17 17.55 0.25
N LYS A 138 0.81 18.31 -0.25
CA LYS A 138 2.03 18.66 0.51
C LYS A 138 1.71 19.39 1.80
N ALA A 139 0.76 20.34 1.79
CA ALA A 139 0.32 21.05 2.98
C ALA A 139 -0.32 20.11 4.02
N ALA A 140 -1.19 19.21 3.58
CA ALA A 140 -1.80 18.19 4.44
C ALA A 140 -0.73 17.27 5.06
N LEU A 141 0.21 16.77 4.26
CA LEU A 141 1.30 15.92 4.74
C LEU A 141 2.26 16.65 5.69
N LEU A 142 2.56 17.94 5.43
CA LEU A 142 3.35 18.75 6.36
C LEU A 142 2.69 18.80 7.75
N LEU A 143 1.38 19.05 7.81
CA LEU A 143 0.64 19.11 9.08
C LEU A 143 0.66 17.77 9.82
N VAL A 144 0.71 16.66 9.09
CA VAL A 144 0.79 15.31 9.66
C VAL A 144 2.21 14.97 10.12
N PHE A 145 3.21 15.20 9.26
CA PHE A 145 4.61 14.82 9.53
C PHE A 145 5.23 15.63 10.67
N ALA A 146 4.93 16.96 10.73
CA ALA A 146 5.47 17.83 11.77
C ALA A 146 5.00 17.47 13.19
N ARG A 147 3.96 16.64 13.34
CA ARG A 147 3.52 16.10 14.63
C ARG A 147 4.41 14.97 15.15
N ARG A 148 5.30 14.44 14.33
CA ARG A 148 6.17 13.30 14.69
C ARG A 148 5.38 12.08 15.20
N PRO A 149 4.33 11.60 14.50
CA PRO A 149 3.51 10.48 14.96
C PRO A 149 4.31 9.17 14.97
N LYS A 150 3.91 8.22 15.82
CA LYS A 150 4.49 6.86 15.85
C LYS A 150 4.01 5.98 14.70
N LEU A 151 2.80 6.26 14.19
CA LEU A 151 2.21 5.57 13.04
C LEU A 151 1.68 6.60 12.06
N LEU A 152 2.09 6.46 10.80
CA LEU A 152 1.49 7.16 9.67
C LEU A 152 0.50 6.24 8.94
N VAL A 153 -0.70 6.74 8.68
CA VAL A 153 -1.72 6.07 7.86
C VAL A 153 -2.07 7.02 6.73
N LEU A 154 -1.70 6.65 5.51
CA LEU A 154 -1.83 7.52 4.34
C LEU A 154 -2.69 6.83 3.28
N ASP A 155 -3.82 7.44 2.94
CA ASP A 155 -4.72 6.89 1.91
C ASP A 155 -4.49 7.62 0.58
N GLU A 156 -3.88 6.92 -0.37
CA GLU A 156 -3.55 7.40 -1.72
C GLU A 156 -2.73 8.72 -1.73
N PRO A 157 -1.61 8.83 -0.98
CA PRO A 157 -0.90 10.10 -0.75
C PRO A 157 -0.24 10.70 -2.00
N THR A 158 -0.14 9.95 -3.09
CA THR A 158 0.54 10.35 -4.33
C THR A 158 -0.40 10.46 -5.52
N THR A 159 -1.69 10.16 -5.33
CA THR A 159 -2.68 10.17 -6.41
C THR A 159 -2.88 11.57 -6.97
N GLY A 160 -2.91 11.68 -8.30
CA GLY A 160 -3.13 12.96 -9.00
C GLY A 160 -1.95 13.92 -8.96
N LEU A 161 -0.79 13.50 -8.49
CA LEU A 161 0.43 14.32 -8.46
C LEU A 161 1.26 14.18 -9.73
N ASP A 162 1.93 15.25 -10.11
CA ASP A 162 2.97 15.18 -11.12
C ASP A 162 4.19 14.38 -10.61
N PRO A 163 5.08 13.87 -11.51
CA PRO A 163 6.20 13.02 -11.11
C PRO A 163 7.18 13.67 -10.13
N VAL A 164 7.31 15.00 -10.14
CA VAL A 164 8.24 15.72 -9.25
C VAL A 164 7.66 15.77 -7.84
N ALA A 165 6.41 16.23 -7.71
CA ALA A 165 5.70 16.28 -6.43
C ALA A 165 5.59 14.88 -5.80
N ARG A 166 5.27 13.84 -6.60
CA ARG A 166 5.23 12.45 -6.16
C ARG A 166 6.57 12.00 -5.56
N ARG A 167 7.68 12.25 -6.27
CA ARG A 167 9.03 11.88 -5.79
C ARG A 167 9.40 12.58 -4.49
N GLU A 168 9.02 13.85 -4.33
CA GLU A 168 9.26 14.60 -3.11
C GLU A 168 8.51 14.00 -1.92
N ILE A 169 7.24 13.63 -2.09
CA ILE A 169 6.45 12.99 -1.05
C ILE A 169 7.01 11.62 -0.66
N LEU A 170 7.35 10.77 -1.64
CA LEU A 170 7.96 9.47 -1.35
C LEU A 170 9.29 9.60 -0.59
N ARG A 171 10.11 10.60 -0.95
CA ARG A 171 11.35 10.89 -0.23
C ARG A 171 11.10 11.30 1.21
N GLU A 172 10.08 12.13 1.47
CA GLU A 172 9.73 12.52 2.83
C GLU A 172 9.14 11.37 3.64
N MET A 173 8.33 10.51 3.02
CA MET A 173 7.86 9.28 3.66
C MET A 173 9.05 8.41 4.06
N THR A 174 10.02 8.19 3.17
CA THR A 174 11.26 7.45 3.47
C THR A 174 12.05 8.11 4.60
N ALA A 175 12.17 9.45 4.61
CA ALA A 175 12.89 10.16 5.67
C ALA A 175 12.24 9.99 7.06
N VAL A 176 10.89 9.98 7.12
CA VAL A 176 10.15 9.72 8.35
C VAL A 176 10.42 8.30 8.87
N MET A 177 10.59 7.33 7.98
CA MET A 177 10.86 5.92 8.32
C MET A 177 12.25 5.70 8.90
N LEU A 178 13.25 6.47 8.42
CA LEU A 178 14.61 6.40 8.94
C LEU A 178 14.73 6.88 10.40
N GLU A 179 13.69 7.52 10.92
CA GLU A 179 13.62 7.87 12.33
C GLU A 179 13.09 6.68 13.15
N GLU A 180 13.83 6.31 14.19
CA GLU A 180 13.60 5.08 14.95
C GLU A 180 12.16 4.87 15.42
N GLY A 181 11.64 3.67 15.18
CA GLY A 181 10.39 3.16 15.74
C GLY A 181 9.10 3.66 15.10
N ARG A 182 9.15 4.36 13.97
CA ARG A 182 7.96 4.80 13.25
C ARG A 182 7.50 3.75 12.25
N SER A 183 6.18 3.61 12.15
CA SER A 183 5.55 2.69 11.21
C SER A 183 4.73 3.46 10.20
N VAL A 184 4.61 2.92 8.98
CA VAL A 184 3.81 3.54 7.91
C VAL A 184 2.92 2.49 7.26
N LEU A 185 1.62 2.77 7.20
CA LEU A 185 0.69 2.11 6.30
C LEU A 185 0.28 3.12 5.24
N PHE A 186 0.48 2.81 3.97
CA PHE A 186 -0.08 3.65 2.91
C PHE A 186 -0.77 2.81 1.86
N SER A 187 -1.90 3.31 1.37
CA SER A 187 -2.56 2.70 0.23
C SER A 187 -2.05 3.32 -1.07
N SER A 188 -1.99 2.52 -2.12
CA SER A 188 -1.71 3.00 -3.47
C SER A 188 -2.30 2.07 -4.52
N GLN A 189 -2.76 2.64 -5.62
CA GLN A 189 -3.00 1.91 -6.86
C GLN A 189 -1.74 1.84 -7.74
N ASN A 190 -0.70 2.60 -7.40
CA ASN A 190 0.55 2.63 -8.10
C ASN A 190 1.57 1.70 -7.43
N THR A 191 1.82 0.57 -8.06
CA THR A 191 2.74 -0.45 -7.57
C THR A 191 4.19 0.02 -7.46
N GLN A 192 4.62 0.98 -8.33
CA GLN A 192 5.98 1.52 -8.28
C GLN A 192 6.28 2.29 -6.99
N ASP A 193 5.28 3.02 -6.43
CA ASP A 193 5.45 3.69 -5.14
C ASP A 193 5.69 2.68 -4.03
N VAL A 194 4.91 1.61 -4.06
CA VAL A 194 4.98 0.54 -3.05
C VAL A 194 6.29 -0.22 -3.18
N GLU A 195 6.68 -0.60 -4.39
CA GLU A 195 7.94 -1.30 -4.66
C GLU A 195 9.16 -0.48 -4.15
N GLN A 196 9.10 0.85 -4.31
CA GLN A 196 10.20 1.73 -3.93
C GLN A 196 10.40 1.86 -2.41
N ILE A 197 9.31 1.94 -1.61
CA ILE A 197 9.43 2.36 -0.21
C ILE A 197 8.90 1.35 0.82
N SER A 198 8.22 0.28 0.41
CA SER A 198 7.63 -0.69 1.35
C SER A 198 8.61 -1.79 1.74
N ASP A 199 8.50 -2.23 3.00
CA ASP A 199 9.11 -3.46 3.51
C ASP A 199 8.15 -4.64 3.36
N GLN A 200 6.85 -4.37 3.56
CA GLN A 200 5.76 -5.34 3.47
C GLN A 200 4.74 -4.89 2.43
N ILE A 201 4.12 -5.83 1.77
CA ILE A 201 3.04 -5.60 0.81
C ILE A 201 1.81 -6.40 1.19
N THR A 202 0.66 -5.79 0.97
CA THR A 202 -0.64 -6.43 1.14
C THR A 202 -1.49 -6.13 -0.08
N PHE A 203 -1.92 -7.17 -0.78
CA PHE A 203 -2.84 -7.05 -1.90
C PHE A 203 -4.26 -7.25 -1.44
N ILE A 204 -5.13 -6.32 -1.84
CA ILE A 204 -6.57 -6.40 -1.60
C ILE A 204 -7.33 -6.29 -2.92
N ASP A 205 -8.25 -7.20 -3.17
CA ASP A 205 -9.20 -7.14 -4.29
C ASP A 205 -10.58 -7.59 -3.83
N ARG A 206 -11.63 -6.93 -4.34
CA ARG A 206 -13.05 -7.23 -4.04
C ARG A 206 -13.34 -7.45 -2.56
N GLY A 207 -12.73 -6.65 -1.69
CA GLY A 207 -12.94 -6.72 -0.25
C GLY A 207 -12.26 -7.88 0.46
N ARG A 208 -11.29 -8.56 -0.17
CA ARG A 208 -10.50 -9.66 0.41
C ARG A 208 -9.01 -9.38 0.29
N ILE A 209 -8.24 -9.79 1.28
CA ILE A 209 -6.78 -9.85 1.15
C ILE A 209 -6.44 -11.07 0.32
N ILE A 210 -5.74 -10.83 -0.79
CA ILE A 210 -5.25 -11.87 -1.68
C ILE A 210 -3.92 -12.43 -1.16
N ASP A 211 -3.02 -11.52 -0.78
CA ASP A 211 -1.71 -11.89 -0.22
C ASP A 211 -1.18 -10.78 0.69
N SER A 212 -0.37 -11.14 1.69
CA SER A 212 0.25 -10.18 2.63
C SER A 212 1.53 -10.76 3.18
N MET A 213 2.68 -10.19 2.79
CA MET A 213 4.00 -10.67 3.22
C MET A 213 5.11 -9.63 3.06
N ASP A 214 6.32 -10.02 3.43
CA ASP A 214 7.56 -9.30 3.13
C ASP A 214 7.75 -9.12 1.62
N LYS A 215 8.15 -7.92 1.20
CA LYS A 215 8.25 -7.56 -0.22
C LYS A 215 9.30 -8.39 -0.98
N GLU A 216 10.48 -8.56 -0.41
CA GLU A 216 11.56 -9.29 -1.06
C GLU A 216 11.17 -10.77 -1.26
N THR A 217 10.61 -11.37 -0.21
CA THR A 217 10.07 -12.73 -0.27
C THR A 217 8.98 -12.87 -1.33
N TYR A 218 8.12 -11.86 -1.44
CA TYR A 218 7.05 -11.86 -2.44
C TYR A 218 7.60 -11.80 -3.86
N LEU A 219 8.51 -10.86 -4.14
CA LEU A 219 9.12 -10.71 -5.45
C LEU A 219 9.93 -11.96 -5.85
N ASP A 220 10.56 -12.64 -4.89
CA ASP A 220 11.34 -13.85 -5.15
C ASP A 220 10.50 -15.09 -5.51
N ARG A 221 9.25 -15.14 -5.09
CA ARG A 221 8.33 -16.22 -5.45
C ARG A 221 7.86 -16.16 -6.90
N TRP A 222 7.88 -14.98 -7.53
CA TRP A 222 7.32 -14.76 -8.84
C TRP A 222 8.39 -14.76 -9.92
N ARG A 223 8.17 -15.61 -10.94
CA ARG A 223 9.04 -15.66 -12.13
C ARG A 223 8.20 -15.83 -13.38
N ARG A 224 8.73 -15.24 -14.46
CA ARG A 224 8.26 -15.47 -15.81
C ARG A 224 9.24 -16.36 -16.53
N LEU A 225 8.76 -17.50 -17.08
CA LEU A 225 9.56 -18.40 -17.90
C LEU A 225 9.18 -18.18 -19.37
N ARG A 226 10.16 -17.87 -20.19
CA ARG A 226 10.00 -17.81 -21.65
C ARG A 226 10.41 -19.14 -22.26
N LEU A 227 9.48 -19.76 -22.98
CA LEU A 227 9.63 -21.11 -23.52
C LEU A 227 9.49 -21.07 -25.03
N GLU A 228 10.28 -21.92 -25.71
CA GLU A 228 10.04 -22.34 -27.07
C GLU A 228 9.47 -23.76 -27.06
N VAL A 229 8.31 -23.92 -27.68
CA VAL A 229 7.55 -25.18 -27.68
C VAL A 229 7.52 -25.70 -29.11
N PRO A 230 8.20 -26.81 -29.39
CA PRO A 230 8.14 -27.45 -30.70
C PRO A 230 6.71 -27.88 -31.04
N GLU A 231 6.44 -28.04 -32.35
CA GLU A 231 5.14 -28.49 -32.83
C GLU A 231 4.81 -29.90 -32.29
N GLY A 232 3.60 -30.07 -31.78
CA GLY A 232 3.13 -31.33 -31.19
C GLY A 232 3.53 -31.56 -29.72
N VAL A 233 4.27 -30.63 -29.10
CA VAL A 233 4.60 -30.70 -27.67
C VAL A 233 3.52 -29.98 -26.87
N ALA A 234 2.98 -30.67 -25.84
CA ALA A 234 2.06 -30.08 -24.87
C ALA A 234 2.82 -29.72 -23.59
N LEU A 235 2.65 -28.48 -23.11
CA LEU A 235 3.25 -28.06 -21.84
C LEU A 235 2.45 -28.65 -20.67
N PRO A 236 3.13 -29.26 -19.67
CA PRO A 236 2.47 -29.76 -18.49
C PRO A 236 2.00 -28.59 -17.58
N ALA A 237 0.86 -28.76 -16.92
CA ALA A 237 0.49 -27.95 -15.77
C ALA A 237 1.39 -28.35 -14.58
N LEU A 238 2.16 -27.42 -14.06
CA LEU A 238 3.09 -27.67 -12.97
C LEU A 238 2.62 -26.93 -11.69
N PRO A 239 2.79 -27.52 -10.50
CA PRO A 239 2.53 -26.83 -9.24
C PRO A 239 3.34 -25.54 -9.16
N GLY A 240 2.72 -24.45 -8.67
CA GLY A 240 3.34 -23.14 -8.59
C GLY A 240 3.34 -22.35 -9.91
N VAL A 241 2.72 -22.86 -10.98
CA VAL A 241 2.49 -22.14 -12.24
C VAL A 241 0.99 -21.85 -12.36
N ILE A 242 0.64 -20.56 -12.43
CA ILE A 242 -0.76 -20.10 -12.44
C ILE A 242 -1.30 -19.82 -13.84
N GLY A 243 -0.44 -19.73 -14.84
CA GLY A 243 -0.87 -19.46 -16.21
C GLY A 243 0.20 -19.78 -17.24
N ILE A 244 -0.25 -20.28 -18.39
CA ILE A 244 0.59 -20.51 -19.56
C ILE A 244 -0.12 -19.87 -20.76
N GLN A 245 0.55 -18.91 -21.38
CA GLN A 245 0.09 -18.28 -22.62
C GLN A 245 0.98 -18.72 -23.76
N GLN A 246 0.42 -19.44 -24.75
CA GLN A 246 1.17 -19.92 -25.92
C GLN A 246 0.69 -19.25 -27.19
N ARG A 247 1.64 -18.76 -28.00
CA ARG A 247 1.41 -18.23 -29.35
C ARG A 247 2.38 -18.88 -30.34
N GLY A 248 1.87 -19.83 -31.11
CA GLY A 248 2.72 -20.62 -32.01
C GLY A 248 3.76 -21.41 -31.25
N ARG A 249 5.04 -21.20 -31.55
CA ARG A 249 6.17 -21.84 -30.86
C ARG A 249 6.65 -21.13 -29.59
N LEU A 250 6.14 -19.94 -29.31
CA LEU A 250 6.54 -19.20 -28.11
C LEU A 250 5.47 -19.35 -27.04
N ALA A 251 5.92 -19.64 -25.81
CA ALA A 251 5.05 -19.66 -24.65
C ALA A 251 5.67 -18.87 -23.49
N VAL A 252 4.79 -18.32 -22.66
CA VAL A 252 5.15 -17.65 -21.41
C VAL A 252 4.41 -18.34 -20.29
N ALA A 253 5.14 -18.88 -19.32
CA ALA A 253 4.58 -19.46 -18.11
C ALA A 253 4.85 -18.49 -16.93
N ILE A 254 3.82 -18.27 -16.10
CA ILE A 254 3.92 -17.42 -14.91
C ILE A 254 3.86 -18.32 -13.68
N ALA A 255 4.94 -18.32 -12.90
CA ALA A 255 5.03 -19.00 -11.62
C ALA A 255 4.81 -18.02 -10.47
N ASN A 256 3.89 -18.33 -9.56
CA ASN A 256 3.63 -17.61 -8.32
C ASN A 256 4.30 -18.27 -7.10
N ASP A 257 4.84 -19.46 -7.29
CA ASP A 257 5.66 -20.18 -6.32
C ASP A 257 6.82 -20.87 -7.07
N PHE A 258 7.76 -20.03 -7.50
CA PHE A 258 8.88 -20.50 -8.32
C PHE A 258 9.78 -21.45 -7.55
N ALA A 259 9.99 -22.63 -8.12
CA ALA A 259 10.95 -23.58 -7.63
C ALA A 259 12.05 -23.84 -8.69
N PRO A 260 13.33 -24.02 -8.28
CA PRO A 260 14.46 -24.19 -9.20
C PRO A 260 14.35 -25.38 -10.17
N HIS A 261 13.46 -26.33 -9.92
CA HIS A 261 13.22 -27.48 -10.80
C HIS A 261 12.25 -27.18 -11.96
N LEU A 262 11.48 -26.07 -11.91
CA LEU A 262 10.47 -25.75 -12.95
C LEU A 262 11.06 -25.64 -14.36
N PRO A 263 12.21 -24.96 -14.59
CA PRO A 263 12.83 -24.92 -15.90
C PRO A 263 13.13 -26.32 -16.44
N ASN A 264 13.75 -27.16 -15.62
CA ASN A 264 14.08 -28.55 -16.01
C ASN A 264 12.83 -29.40 -16.30
N ALA A 265 11.74 -29.19 -15.58
CA ALA A 265 10.48 -29.90 -15.82
C ALA A 265 9.89 -29.56 -17.21
N TYR A 266 9.99 -28.30 -17.64
CA TYR A 266 9.58 -27.90 -18.99
C TYR A 266 10.54 -28.45 -20.07
N GLU A 267 11.85 -28.45 -19.82
CA GLU A 267 12.82 -29.04 -20.74
C GLU A 267 12.61 -30.56 -20.91
N ASN A 268 12.29 -31.27 -19.84
CA ASN A 268 11.98 -32.71 -19.89
C ASN A 268 10.67 -33.00 -20.66
N SER A 269 9.75 -32.02 -20.78
CA SER A 269 8.56 -32.15 -21.61
C SER A 269 8.80 -31.89 -23.10
N GLY A 270 10.02 -31.51 -23.48
CA GLY A 270 10.41 -31.21 -24.85
C GLY A 270 10.36 -29.73 -25.23
N ALA A 271 10.04 -28.85 -24.32
CA ALA A 271 10.17 -27.41 -24.52
C ALA A 271 11.62 -26.96 -24.26
N ARG A 272 11.99 -25.79 -24.78
CA ARG A 272 13.27 -25.17 -24.48
C ARG A 272 13.05 -23.92 -23.65
N VAL A 273 13.72 -23.81 -22.50
CA VAL A 273 13.67 -22.61 -21.65
C VAL A 273 14.68 -21.58 -22.17
N HIS A 274 14.19 -20.43 -22.65
CA HIS A 274 15.05 -19.33 -23.12
C HIS A 274 15.49 -18.39 -22.00
N ALA A 275 14.57 -18.10 -21.07
CA ALA A 275 14.85 -17.21 -19.97
C ALA A 275 13.94 -17.48 -18.78
N VAL A 276 14.46 -17.24 -17.58
CA VAL A 276 13.72 -17.12 -16.32
C VAL A 276 13.91 -15.69 -15.83
N GLU A 277 12.84 -14.91 -15.84
CA GLU A 277 12.89 -13.48 -15.59
C GLU A 277 12.20 -13.15 -14.26
N ASN A 278 12.72 -12.17 -13.52
CA ASN A 278 12.03 -11.55 -12.41
C ASN A 278 10.82 -10.78 -12.94
N MET A 279 9.79 -10.70 -12.14
CA MET A 279 8.61 -9.91 -12.44
C MET A 279 8.60 -8.66 -11.56
N THR A 280 8.16 -7.54 -12.12
CA THR A 280 7.87 -6.32 -11.36
C THR A 280 6.60 -6.49 -10.52
N LEU A 281 6.47 -5.69 -9.47
CA LEU A 281 5.25 -5.71 -8.64
C LEU A 281 3.98 -5.42 -9.45
N GLU A 282 4.07 -4.58 -10.50
CA GLU A 282 2.96 -4.30 -11.42
C GLU A 282 2.53 -5.55 -12.21
N GLU A 283 3.49 -6.27 -12.78
CA GLU A 283 3.23 -7.50 -13.53
C GLU A 283 2.65 -8.59 -12.63
N ILE A 284 3.16 -8.71 -11.42
CA ILE A 284 2.65 -9.64 -10.41
C ILE A 284 1.21 -9.28 -10.02
N PHE A 285 0.95 -7.98 -9.79
CA PHE A 285 -0.39 -7.50 -9.46
C PHE A 285 -1.42 -7.84 -10.53
N VAL A 286 -1.08 -7.61 -11.80
CA VAL A 286 -1.96 -7.95 -12.94
C VAL A 286 -2.21 -9.46 -12.98
N ALA A 287 -1.15 -10.28 -12.91
CA ALA A 287 -1.26 -11.74 -12.94
C ALA A 287 -2.13 -12.29 -11.79
N ASN A 288 -1.96 -11.73 -10.59
CA ASN A 288 -2.73 -12.13 -9.41
C ASN A 288 -4.23 -11.79 -9.54
N VAL A 289 -4.54 -10.59 -10.03
CA VAL A 289 -5.94 -10.17 -10.25
C VAL A 289 -6.61 -10.99 -11.35
N GLU A 290 -5.89 -11.31 -12.44
CA GLU A 290 -6.40 -12.16 -13.51
C GLU A 290 -6.69 -13.56 -12.99
N HIS A 291 -5.74 -14.19 -12.31
CA HIS A 291 -5.89 -15.53 -11.75
C HIS A 291 -7.05 -15.63 -10.74
N SER A 292 -7.15 -14.67 -9.81
CA SER A 292 -8.26 -14.62 -8.83
C SER A 292 -9.64 -14.46 -9.48
N ARG A 293 -9.70 -13.89 -10.69
CA ARG A 293 -10.96 -13.73 -11.44
C ARG A 293 -11.37 -15.01 -12.14
N ASP A 294 -10.41 -15.79 -12.60
CA ASP A 294 -10.64 -17.06 -13.28
C ASP A 294 -11.13 -18.12 -12.28
N GLU A 295 -10.56 -18.17 -11.06
CA GLU A 295 -11.00 -19.08 -10.00
C GLU A 295 -12.44 -18.83 -9.49
N VAL A 296 -12.98 -17.62 -9.64
CA VAL A 296 -14.35 -17.28 -9.21
C VAL A 296 -15.40 -17.61 -10.30
N GLN A 297 -14.95 -17.92 -11.55
CA GLN A 297 -15.85 -18.26 -12.67
C GLN A 297 -16.01 -19.77 -12.85
N GLU A 298 -15.18 -20.60 -12.22
CA GLU A 298 -15.33 -22.05 -12.10
C GLU A 298 -16.12 -22.41 -10.82
#